data_bf0aee4f7d0640d5e7b34499877db7a7
#
_entry.id   bf0aee4f7d0640d5e7b34499877db7a7
#
_cell.length_a   1.000
_cell.length_b   1.000
_cell.length_c   1.000
_cell.angle_alpha   90.00
_cell.angle_beta   90.00
_cell.angle_gamma   90.00
#
_symmetry.space_group_name_H-M   'P 1'
#
loop_
_entity.id
_entity.type
_entity.pdbx_description
1 polymer ?
#
loop_
_entity_poly.entity_id
_entity_poly.type
_entity_poly.pdbx_seq_one_letter_code
_entity_poly.pdbx_strand_id
1 'polypeptide(L)'
;MIRADCAYFVDRHLRTVPVHRALIRAAEATLFAGVDLPRPLLDVGCGDGHFGATVRAEPIDAGIDLDPREVAQAKQQGIYRGVAVASGAELPFADQAFASVMSNCVLEHIPPLEETLREISRVLRPGGAFVTSVPSPNFARFLLGATLPRALGLPALGEAYGRWFNRISRHYHTDSLDVWRARLDAVGLDLVRWRGYLSREAMWLFDLSHYYGAPTLLSKRLFGRWVLWPDKVRYWPPERWLARRLVRYGEEDPGADAAYIFLVCRKRSAVSSQPGEPLAFSRQPSARAEC
;
A
#
# COMPACT_ATOMS: atom_id res chain seq x y z
N MET A 1 -17.87 -7.98 -11.63
CA MET A 1 -16.47 -7.55 -11.75
C MET A 1 -16.43 -6.05 -11.51
N ILE A 2 -15.87 -5.59 -10.38
CA ILE A 2 -15.73 -4.15 -10.09
C ILE A 2 -14.76 -3.62 -11.12
N ARG A 3 -15.13 -2.58 -11.87
CA ARG A 3 -14.19 -1.85 -12.73
C ARG A 3 -13.14 -1.21 -11.79
N ALA A 4 -12.00 -1.84 -11.67
CA ALA A 4 -10.92 -1.45 -10.76
C ALA A 4 -10.03 -0.40 -11.45
N ASP A 5 -10.62 0.75 -11.81
CA ASP A 5 -9.85 1.88 -12.30
C ASP A 5 -9.50 2.84 -11.15
N CYS A 6 -8.44 3.59 -11.31
CA CYS A 6 -7.96 4.51 -10.29
C CYS A 6 -9.02 5.58 -9.94
N ALA A 7 -9.86 5.98 -10.88
CA ALA A 7 -10.91 6.97 -10.67
C ALA A 7 -11.97 6.48 -9.67
N TYR A 8 -12.36 5.20 -9.74
CA TYR A 8 -13.24 4.58 -8.76
C TYR A 8 -12.63 4.60 -7.36
N PHE A 9 -11.36 4.23 -7.22
CA PHE A 9 -10.69 4.22 -5.92
C PHE A 9 -10.47 5.63 -5.37
N VAL A 10 -10.15 6.60 -6.22
CA VAL A 10 -10.03 8.02 -5.82
C VAL A 10 -11.36 8.53 -5.26
N ASP A 11 -12.49 8.32 -5.97
CA ASP A 11 -13.82 8.76 -5.50
C ASP A 11 -14.16 8.10 -4.15
N ARG A 12 -13.91 6.80 -4.02
CA ARG A 12 -14.20 6.05 -2.80
C ARG A 12 -13.38 6.55 -1.61
N HIS A 13 -12.06 6.74 -1.80
CA HIS A 13 -11.17 7.17 -0.72
C HIS A 13 -11.35 8.63 -0.33
N LEU A 14 -11.60 9.54 -1.27
CA LEU A 14 -11.85 10.96 -0.97
C LEU A 14 -13.07 11.16 -0.05
N ARG A 15 -14.01 10.22 -0.03
CA ARG A 15 -15.18 10.26 0.87
C ARG A 15 -14.87 9.87 2.30
N THR A 16 -13.80 9.09 2.52
CA THR A 16 -13.55 8.41 3.80
C THR A 16 -12.27 8.84 4.48
N VAL A 17 -11.27 9.31 3.71
CA VAL A 17 -9.95 9.67 4.23
C VAL A 17 -9.46 11.01 3.68
N PRO A 18 -8.50 11.69 4.35
CA PRO A 18 -7.89 12.93 3.86
C PRO A 18 -7.18 12.72 2.51
N VAL A 19 -7.00 13.82 1.76
CA VAL A 19 -6.43 13.85 0.41
C VAL A 19 -5.10 13.09 0.29
N HIS A 20 -4.15 13.32 1.20
CA HIS A 20 -2.87 12.62 1.18
C HIS A 20 -3.02 11.10 1.30
N ARG A 21 -3.96 10.64 2.13
CA ARG A 21 -4.28 9.20 2.25
C ARG A 21 -5.02 8.69 1.02
N ALA A 22 -5.97 9.46 0.49
CA ALA A 22 -6.71 9.09 -0.71
C ALA A 22 -5.77 8.90 -1.92
N LEU A 23 -4.76 9.77 -2.07
CA LEU A 23 -3.75 9.65 -3.13
C LEU A 23 -3.01 8.31 -3.08
N ILE A 24 -2.42 7.97 -1.93
CA ILE A 24 -1.67 6.72 -1.77
C ILE A 24 -2.60 5.53 -1.91
N ARG A 25 -3.71 5.51 -1.17
CA ARG A 25 -4.64 4.37 -1.12
C ARG A 25 -5.31 4.07 -2.47
N ALA A 26 -5.58 5.09 -3.30
CA ALA A 26 -6.14 4.87 -4.63
C ALA A 26 -5.10 4.25 -5.59
N ALA A 27 -3.86 4.72 -5.56
CA ALA A 27 -2.76 4.13 -6.33
C ALA A 27 -2.53 2.67 -5.93
N GLU A 28 -2.41 2.39 -4.63
CA GLU A 28 -2.26 1.05 -4.09
C GLU A 28 -3.43 0.14 -4.47
N ALA A 29 -4.67 0.60 -4.26
CA ALA A 29 -5.85 -0.18 -4.59
C ALA A 29 -5.91 -0.55 -6.07
N THR A 30 -5.51 0.35 -6.96
CA THR A 30 -5.40 0.10 -8.40
C THR A 30 -4.39 -1.01 -8.69
N LEU A 31 -3.23 -0.98 -8.04
CA LEU A 31 -2.18 -1.98 -8.21
C LEU A 31 -2.60 -3.36 -7.67
N PHE A 32 -3.15 -3.38 -6.44
CA PHE A 32 -3.61 -4.64 -5.81
C PHE A 32 -4.80 -5.26 -6.55
N ALA A 33 -5.74 -4.47 -7.05
CA ALA A 33 -6.87 -4.96 -7.83
C ALA A 33 -6.45 -5.59 -9.18
N GLY A 34 -5.28 -5.21 -9.69
CA GLY A 34 -4.70 -5.77 -10.92
C GLY A 34 -3.94 -7.08 -10.71
N VAL A 35 -3.92 -7.65 -9.49
CA VAL A 35 -3.24 -8.92 -9.20
C VAL A 35 -4.25 -9.99 -8.79
N ASP A 36 -4.15 -11.15 -9.43
CA ASP A 36 -4.88 -12.34 -8.98
C ASP A 36 -4.27 -12.88 -7.68
N LEU A 37 -5.10 -12.98 -6.65
CA LEU A 37 -4.74 -13.49 -5.32
C LEU A 37 -5.64 -14.67 -4.98
N PRO A 38 -5.25 -15.89 -5.38
CA PRO A 38 -6.01 -17.10 -5.09
C PRO A 38 -6.23 -17.30 -3.58
N ARG A 39 -7.36 -17.92 -3.27
CA ARG A 39 -7.70 -18.25 -1.88
C ARG A 39 -7.16 -19.63 -1.50
N PRO A 40 -6.86 -19.87 -0.21
CA PRO A 40 -7.02 -18.96 0.95
C PRO A 40 -6.05 -17.78 0.93
N LEU A 41 -6.57 -16.58 1.26
CA LEU A 41 -5.85 -15.31 1.27
C LEU A 41 -5.66 -14.80 2.70
N LEU A 42 -4.43 -14.43 3.05
CA LEU A 42 -4.06 -13.76 4.31
C LEU A 42 -3.74 -12.29 4.05
N ASP A 43 -4.25 -11.40 4.91
CA ASP A 43 -3.89 -9.98 4.97
C ASP A 43 -3.04 -9.71 6.21
N VAL A 44 -1.75 -9.42 6.03
CA VAL A 44 -0.79 -9.12 7.10
C VAL A 44 -0.74 -7.62 7.34
N GLY A 45 -1.16 -7.18 8.54
CA GLY A 45 -1.36 -5.77 8.87
C GLY A 45 -2.66 -5.24 8.28
N CYS A 46 -3.78 -5.93 8.53
CA CYS A 46 -5.08 -5.59 7.94
C CYS A 46 -5.64 -4.25 8.44
N GLY A 47 -5.09 -3.68 9.53
CA GLY A 47 -5.56 -2.45 10.13
C GLY A 47 -7.06 -2.50 10.43
N ASP A 48 -7.77 -1.41 10.13
CA ASP A 48 -9.23 -1.31 10.29
C ASP A 48 -10.04 -2.09 9.22
N GLY A 49 -9.36 -2.81 8.33
CA GLY A 49 -9.97 -3.61 7.27
C GLY A 49 -10.48 -2.80 6.06
N HIS A 50 -10.39 -1.48 6.11
CA HIS A 50 -10.92 -0.61 5.04
C HIS A 50 -10.25 -0.87 3.69
N PHE A 51 -8.93 -1.10 3.67
CA PHE A 51 -8.19 -1.39 2.44
C PHE A 51 -8.65 -2.72 1.83
N GLY A 52 -8.67 -3.80 2.62
CA GLY A 52 -9.16 -5.11 2.18
C GLY A 52 -10.58 -5.04 1.60
N ALA A 53 -11.51 -4.37 2.30
CA ALA A 53 -12.88 -4.16 1.84
C ALA A 53 -13.00 -3.29 0.58
N THR A 54 -11.97 -2.49 0.28
CA THR A 54 -11.95 -1.65 -0.92
C THR A 54 -11.44 -2.40 -2.14
N VAL A 55 -10.41 -3.23 -1.96
CA VAL A 55 -9.72 -3.88 -3.10
C VAL A 55 -10.25 -5.28 -3.41
N ARG A 56 -11.01 -5.90 -2.49
CA ARG A 56 -11.53 -7.25 -2.68
C ARG A 56 -13.06 -7.26 -2.78
N ALA A 57 -13.56 -7.98 -3.78
CA ALA A 57 -14.98 -8.28 -3.89
C ALA A 57 -15.34 -9.58 -3.14
N GLU A 58 -14.39 -10.50 -3.03
CA GLU A 58 -14.55 -11.78 -2.36
C GLU A 58 -13.98 -11.73 -0.94
N PRO A 59 -14.51 -12.53 0.00
CA PRO A 59 -14.02 -12.58 1.36
C PRO A 59 -12.52 -12.93 1.43
N ILE A 60 -11.80 -12.21 2.29
CA ILE A 60 -10.43 -12.53 2.72
C ILE A 60 -10.52 -13.58 3.82
N ASP A 61 -9.72 -14.66 3.72
CA ASP A 61 -9.87 -15.80 4.64
C ASP A 61 -9.35 -15.48 6.04
N ALA A 62 -8.25 -14.71 6.16
CA ALA A 62 -7.72 -14.26 7.44
C ALA A 62 -7.11 -12.86 7.32
N GLY A 63 -7.22 -12.08 8.41
CA GLY A 63 -6.51 -10.83 8.59
C GLY A 63 -5.83 -10.80 9.96
N ILE A 64 -4.65 -10.22 10.06
CA ILE A 64 -3.97 -9.97 11.34
C ILE A 64 -3.52 -8.53 11.45
N ASP A 65 -3.53 -8.02 12.66
CA ASP A 65 -2.90 -6.75 13.05
C ASP A 65 -2.46 -6.80 14.51
N LEU A 66 -1.50 -5.96 14.89
CA LEU A 66 -1.04 -5.86 16.29
C LEU A 66 -1.99 -5.05 17.18
N ASP A 67 -2.76 -4.11 16.61
CA ASP A 67 -3.66 -3.26 17.37
C ASP A 67 -5.05 -3.92 17.49
N PRO A 68 -5.46 -4.31 18.72
CA PRO A 68 -6.77 -4.92 18.94
C PRO A 68 -7.95 -4.00 18.56
N ARG A 69 -7.76 -2.68 18.54
CA ARG A 69 -8.79 -1.73 18.12
C ARG A 69 -8.99 -1.77 16.60
N GLU A 70 -7.90 -1.84 15.85
CA GLU A 70 -7.94 -1.99 14.40
C GLU A 70 -8.58 -3.35 14.03
N VAL A 71 -8.18 -4.44 14.69
CA VAL A 71 -8.79 -5.78 14.49
C VAL A 71 -10.30 -5.77 14.76
N ALA A 72 -10.74 -5.08 15.82
CA ALA A 72 -12.16 -4.95 16.12
C ALA A 72 -12.93 -4.19 15.01
N GLN A 73 -12.32 -3.17 14.41
CA GLN A 73 -12.89 -2.44 13.26
C GLN A 73 -12.89 -3.30 11.99
N ALA A 74 -11.80 -4.03 11.72
CA ALA A 74 -11.69 -4.94 10.59
C ALA A 74 -12.80 -6.01 10.60
N LYS A 75 -13.13 -6.54 11.79
CA LYS A 75 -14.24 -7.48 11.95
C LYS A 75 -15.59 -6.89 11.53
N GLN A 76 -15.79 -5.58 11.75
CA GLN A 76 -17.03 -4.90 11.38
C GLN A 76 -17.17 -4.65 9.88
N GLN A 77 -16.07 -4.70 9.12
CA GLN A 77 -16.11 -4.55 7.66
C GLN A 77 -16.81 -5.71 6.95
N GLY A 78 -16.89 -6.87 7.57
CA GLY A 78 -17.59 -8.04 7.02
C GLY A 78 -16.88 -8.70 5.82
N ILE A 79 -15.70 -8.21 5.40
CA ILE A 79 -14.93 -8.77 4.30
C ILE A 79 -14.02 -9.93 4.73
N TYR A 80 -13.65 -10.00 6.01
CA TYR A 80 -12.80 -11.06 6.55
C TYR A 80 -13.63 -12.20 7.12
N ARG A 81 -13.23 -13.45 6.83
CA ARG A 81 -13.81 -14.64 7.48
C ARG A 81 -13.33 -14.77 8.92
N GLY A 82 -12.07 -14.38 9.18
CA GLY A 82 -11.49 -14.32 10.52
C GLY A 82 -10.47 -13.20 10.62
N VAL A 83 -10.41 -12.55 11.78
CA VAL A 83 -9.36 -11.59 12.10
C VAL A 83 -8.82 -11.90 13.50
N ALA A 84 -7.50 -11.71 13.68
CA ALA A 84 -6.83 -11.96 14.95
C ALA A 84 -5.82 -10.86 15.29
N VAL A 85 -5.61 -10.64 16.58
CA VAL A 85 -4.50 -9.83 17.08
C VAL A 85 -3.25 -10.72 17.07
N ALA A 86 -2.29 -10.42 16.18
CA ALA A 86 -1.08 -11.21 16.06
C ALA A 86 0.07 -10.38 15.47
N SER A 87 1.30 -10.81 15.74
CA SER A 87 2.50 -10.27 15.14
C SER A 87 2.76 -10.88 13.77
N GLY A 88 3.18 -10.05 12.79
CA GLY A 88 3.66 -10.57 11.51
C GLY A 88 4.92 -11.44 11.62
N ALA A 89 5.71 -11.24 12.68
CA ALA A 89 6.91 -12.04 12.96
C ALA A 89 6.61 -13.40 13.63
N GLU A 90 5.35 -13.65 14.02
CA GLU A 90 4.90 -14.92 14.63
C GLU A 90 3.45 -15.14 14.22
N LEU A 91 3.24 -15.69 13.02
CA LEU A 91 1.93 -15.91 12.43
C LEU A 91 1.24 -17.14 13.06
N PRO A 92 0.01 -17.02 13.61
CA PRO A 92 -0.70 -18.12 14.27
C PRO A 92 -1.34 -19.09 13.27
N PHE A 93 -0.64 -19.43 12.21
CA PHE A 93 -1.12 -20.29 11.14
C PHE A 93 -0.13 -21.42 10.85
N ALA A 94 -0.65 -22.54 10.39
CA ALA A 94 0.16 -23.69 9.96
C ALA A 94 0.98 -23.34 8.71
N ASP A 95 2.02 -24.11 8.47
CA ASP A 95 2.82 -24.05 7.24
C ASP A 95 1.91 -24.27 6.03
N GLN A 96 2.17 -23.52 4.96
CA GLN A 96 1.48 -23.68 3.69
C GLN A 96 -0.05 -23.54 3.76
N ALA A 97 -0.57 -22.80 4.75
CA ALA A 97 -2.01 -22.61 4.93
C ALA A 97 -2.63 -21.76 3.80
N PHE A 98 -1.88 -20.82 3.22
CA PHE A 98 -2.40 -19.83 2.29
C PHE A 98 -1.88 -20.00 0.86
N ALA A 99 -2.76 -19.76 -0.12
CA ALA A 99 -2.38 -19.66 -1.53
C ALA A 99 -1.84 -18.26 -1.86
N SER A 100 -2.28 -17.24 -1.11
CA SER A 100 -1.79 -15.87 -1.27
C SER A 100 -1.66 -15.17 0.07
N VAL A 101 -0.71 -14.23 0.14
CA VAL A 101 -0.56 -13.26 1.23
C VAL A 101 -0.49 -11.87 0.63
N MET A 102 -1.20 -10.92 1.21
CA MET A 102 -1.06 -9.50 0.90
C MET A 102 -0.63 -8.71 2.15
N SER A 103 0.10 -7.60 1.94
CA SER A 103 0.46 -6.66 2.99
C SER A 103 0.64 -5.28 2.37
N ASN A 104 -0.14 -4.29 2.79
CA ASN A 104 -0.16 -2.98 2.15
C ASN A 104 0.35 -1.87 3.07
N CYS A 105 1.54 -1.34 2.81
CA CYS A 105 2.20 -0.31 3.63
C CYS A 105 2.24 -0.67 5.12
N VAL A 106 2.81 -1.82 5.43
CA VAL A 106 2.93 -2.37 6.79
C VAL A 106 4.36 -2.78 7.10
N LEU A 107 5.04 -3.42 6.15
CA LEU A 107 6.36 -4.00 6.38
C LEU A 107 7.42 -2.96 6.77
N GLU A 108 7.27 -1.73 6.31
CA GLU A 108 8.12 -0.60 6.69
C GLU A 108 8.01 -0.23 8.17
N HIS A 109 6.94 -0.64 8.83
CA HIS A 109 6.67 -0.36 10.24
C HIS A 109 7.06 -1.50 11.19
N ILE A 110 7.48 -2.64 10.64
CA ILE A 110 7.80 -3.85 11.42
C ILE A 110 9.31 -3.94 11.65
N PRO A 111 9.83 -3.67 12.87
CA PRO A 111 11.28 -3.78 13.12
C PRO A 111 11.86 -5.17 12.84
N PRO A 112 11.24 -6.31 13.26
CA PRO A 112 11.73 -7.64 12.91
C PRO A 112 11.25 -8.07 11.50
N LEU A 113 11.69 -7.34 10.46
CA LEU A 113 11.23 -7.53 9.08
C LEU A 113 11.63 -8.90 8.52
N GLU A 114 12.84 -9.37 8.80
CA GLU A 114 13.36 -10.64 8.31
C GLU A 114 12.58 -11.83 8.90
N GLU A 115 12.18 -11.76 10.15
CA GLU A 115 11.30 -12.73 10.81
C GLU A 115 9.93 -12.73 10.16
N THR A 116 9.38 -11.55 9.90
CA THR A 116 8.09 -11.39 9.24
C THR A 116 8.11 -11.99 7.82
N LEU A 117 9.16 -11.74 7.04
CA LEU A 117 9.29 -12.32 5.70
C LEU A 117 9.44 -13.85 5.75
N ARG A 118 10.16 -14.40 6.75
CA ARG A 118 10.24 -15.85 6.95
C ARG A 118 8.87 -16.46 7.27
N GLU A 119 8.10 -15.83 8.15
CA GLU A 119 6.75 -16.27 8.50
C GLU A 119 5.78 -16.20 7.31
N ILE A 120 5.81 -15.10 6.54
CA ILE A 120 5.04 -14.97 5.29
C ILE A 120 5.41 -16.12 4.33
N SER A 121 6.70 -16.38 4.15
CA SER A 121 7.14 -17.50 3.31
C SER A 121 6.68 -18.85 3.89
N ARG A 122 6.76 -19.06 5.20
CA ARG A 122 6.36 -20.31 5.85
C ARG A 122 4.89 -20.64 5.60
N VAL A 123 4.02 -19.66 5.81
CA VAL A 123 2.56 -19.87 5.68
C VAL A 123 2.07 -19.94 4.24
N LEU A 124 2.86 -19.48 3.27
CA LEU A 124 2.54 -19.60 1.85
C LEU A 124 2.75 -21.02 1.34
N ARG A 125 1.86 -21.49 0.48
CA ARG A 125 2.02 -22.71 -0.30
C ARG A 125 3.18 -22.57 -1.30
N PRO A 126 3.86 -23.64 -1.69
CA PRO A 126 4.76 -23.61 -2.84
C PRO A 126 4.05 -23.04 -4.07
N GLY A 127 4.68 -22.11 -4.78
CA GLY A 127 4.07 -21.39 -5.89
C GLY A 127 3.04 -20.31 -5.50
N GLY A 128 2.76 -20.15 -4.20
CA GLY A 128 1.83 -19.14 -3.68
C GLY A 128 2.31 -17.70 -3.92
N ALA A 129 1.37 -16.77 -4.01
CA ALA A 129 1.64 -15.37 -4.31
C ALA A 129 1.82 -14.54 -3.03
N PHE A 130 2.83 -13.68 -3.01
CA PHE A 130 2.97 -12.62 -2.01
C PHE A 130 2.97 -11.25 -2.71
N VAL A 131 2.12 -10.34 -2.23
CA VAL A 131 2.01 -8.99 -2.80
C VAL A 131 2.11 -7.96 -1.68
N THR A 132 2.98 -6.97 -1.89
CA THR A 132 3.15 -5.89 -0.92
C THR A 132 3.45 -4.57 -1.60
N SER A 133 3.16 -3.47 -0.91
CA SER A 133 3.65 -2.14 -1.25
C SER A 133 4.43 -1.55 -0.08
N VAL A 134 5.51 -0.86 -0.39
CA VAL A 134 6.46 -0.31 0.59
C VAL A 134 7.04 1.02 0.10
N PRO A 135 7.41 1.94 0.99
CA PRO A 135 8.11 3.15 0.59
C PRO A 135 9.53 2.83 0.10
N SER A 136 9.97 3.58 -0.90
CA SER A 136 11.36 3.56 -1.40
C SER A 136 12.22 4.59 -0.64
N PRO A 137 13.54 4.61 -0.86
CA PRO A 137 14.42 5.67 -0.35
C PRO A 137 14.02 7.08 -0.83
N ASN A 138 13.26 7.18 -1.92
CA ASN A 138 12.79 8.45 -2.46
C ASN A 138 11.58 9.01 -1.72
N PHE A 139 10.87 8.22 -0.92
CA PHE A 139 9.70 8.69 -0.18
C PHE A 139 9.96 10.01 0.55
N ALA A 140 10.89 10.01 1.50
CA ALA A 140 11.21 11.20 2.27
C ALA A 140 11.97 12.26 1.46
N ARG A 141 12.73 11.84 0.43
CA ARG A 141 13.49 12.75 -0.44
C ARG A 141 12.61 13.59 -1.36
N PHE A 142 11.43 13.09 -1.74
CA PHE A 142 10.50 13.73 -2.66
C PHE A 142 9.49 14.65 -1.97
N LEU A 143 9.40 14.62 -0.64
CA LEU A 143 8.55 15.55 0.09
C LEU A 143 8.89 17.00 -0.24
N LEU A 144 7.90 17.86 -0.30
CA LEU A 144 8.07 19.28 -0.60
C LEU A 144 9.00 19.94 0.42
N GLY A 145 8.83 19.63 1.71
CA GLY A 145 9.68 20.11 2.80
C GLY A 145 11.13 19.59 2.73
N ALA A 146 11.41 18.54 1.93
CA ALA A 146 12.76 18.08 1.67
C ALA A 146 13.34 18.64 0.36
N THR A 147 12.53 18.79 -0.68
CA THR A 147 12.97 19.25 -2.01
C THR A 147 13.18 20.75 -2.08
N LEU A 148 12.27 21.55 -1.48
CA LEU A 148 12.35 23.00 -1.54
C LEU A 148 13.61 23.57 -0.86
N PRO A 149 13.98 23.19 0.38
CA PRO A 149 15.24 23.62 0.98
C PRO A 149 16.46 23.24 0.15
N ARG A 150 16.49 22.04 -0.44
CA ARG A 150 17.60 21.64 -1.33
C ARG A 150 17.73 22.54 -2.55
N ALA A 151 16.60 22.90 -3.18
CA ALA A 151 16.58 23.82 -4.32
C ALA A 151 17.06 25.24 -3.96
N LEU A 152 16.91 25.63 -2.69
CA LEU A 152 17.39 26.91 -2.14
C LEU A 152 18.82 26.83 -1.58
N GLY A 153 19.58 25.77 -1.85
CA GLY A 153 20.96 25.62 -1.37
C GLY A 153 21.08 25.23 0.11
N LEU A 154 20.02 24.73 0.73
CA LEU A 154 19.96 24.31 2.13
C LEU A 154 19.72 22.78 2.26
N PRO A 155 20.62 21.93 1.71
CA PRO A 155 20.40 20.47 1.66
C PRO A 155 20.24 19.82 3.05
N ALA A 156 21.00 20.29 4.05
CA ALA A 156 20.93 19.78 5.41
C ALA A 156 19.54 19.94 6.05
N LEU A 157 18.85 21.04 5.75
CA LEU A 157 17.49 21.28 6.21
C LEU A 157 16.49 20.31 5.54
N GLY A 158 16.62 20.10 4.22
CA GLY A 158 15.83 19.13 3.50
C GLY A 158 16.01 17.69 4.00
N GLU A 159 17.24 17.30 4.34
CA GLU A 159 17.53 16.00 4.94
C GLU A 159 16.96 15.87 6.36
N ALA A 160 17.08 16.92 7.17
CA ALA A 160 16.50 16.95 8.52
C ALA A 160 14.98 16.77 8.47
N TYR A 161 14.30 17.45 7.53
CA TYR A 161 12.87 17.29 7.31
C TYR A 161 12.51 15.83 6.92
N GLY A 162 13.23 15.24 5.96
CA GLY A 162 13.01 13.86 5.56
C GLY A 162 13.18 12.86 6.71
N ARG A 163 14.24 13.00 7.50
CA ARG A 163 14.46 12.17 8.71
C ARG A 163 13.35 12.34 9.74
N TRP A 164 12.94 13.58 9.98
CA TRP A 164 11.82 13.87 10.87
C TRP A 164 10.53 13.21 10.39
N PHE A 165 10.21 13.32 9.10
CA PHE A 165 8.99 12.74 8.53
C PHE A 165 9.00 11.21 8.60
N ASN A 166 10.11 10.55 8.29
CA ASN A 166 10.24 9.09 8.47
C ASN A 166 10.04 8.68 9.94
N ARG A 167 10.55 9.47 10.89
CA ARG A 167 10.37 9.20 12.32
C ARG A 167 8.91 9.29 12.76
N ILE A 168 8.19 10.35 12.39
CA ILE A 168 6.77 10.49 12.74
C ILE A 168 5.89 9.47 12.03
N SER A 169 6.26 9.05 10.83
CA SER A 169 5.61 7.98 10.07
C SER A 169 6.00 6.58 10.57
N ARG A 170 6.97 6.47 11.49
CA ARG A 170 7.50 5.19 12.02
C ARG A 170 8.01 4.27 10.91
N HIS A 171 8.66 4.83 9.88
CA HIS A 171 9.30 4.05 8.84
C HIS A 171 10.68 3.58 9.34
N TYR A 172 10.79 2.28 9.60
CA TYR A 172 12.07 1.61 9.91
C TYR A 172 12.77 1.18 8.63
N HIS A 173 12.02 0.84 7.61
CA HIS A 173 12.50 0.29 6.34
C HIS A 173 12.00 1.14 5.16
N THR A 174 12.92 1.88 4.53
CA THR A 174 12.70 2.62 3.28
C THR A 174 13.78 2.21 2.30
N ASP A 175 13.75 0.93 1.92
CA ASP A 175 14.85 0.28 1.23
C ASP A 175 14.69 0.34 -0.28
N SER A 176 15.82 0.21 -1.00
CA SER A 176 15.82 0.13 -2.45
C SER A 176 15.25 -1.21 -2.95
N LEU A 177 14.89 -1.23 -4.23
CA LEU A 177 14.43 -2.44 -4.89
C LEU A 177 15.43 -3.60 -4.77
N ASP A 178 16.73 -3.30 -4.85
CA ASP A 178 17.76 -4.33 -4.77
C ASP A 178 17.87 -4.93 -3.35
N VAL A 179 17.71 -4.10 -2.32
CA VAL A 179 17.65 -4.58 -0.93
C VAL A 179 16.41 -5.46 -0.72
N TRP A 180 15.25 -5.03 -1.22
CA TRP A 180 14.04 -5.86 -1.18
C TRP A 180 14.21 -7.17 -1.92
N ARG A 181 14.81 -7.15 -3.11
CA ARG A 181 15.11 -8.37 -3.88
C ARG A 181 15.98 -9.35 -3.08
N ALA A 182 17.04 -8.87 -2.45
CA ALA A 182 17.92 -9.70 -1.63
C ALA A 182 17.20 -10.31 -0.42
N ARG A 183 16.36 -9.52 0.28
CA ARG A 183 15.56 -10.02 1.43
C ARG A 183 14.56 -11.09 1.02
N LEU A 184 13.84 -10.86 -0.07
CA LEU A 184 12.86 -11.81 -0.60
C LEU A 184 13.53 -13.12 -1.03
N ASP A 185 14.66 -13.01 -1.74
CA ASP A 185 15.45 -14.15 -2.18
C ASP A 185 15.93 -15.00 -1.00
N ALA A 186 16.39 -14.39 0.09
CA ALA A 186 16.86 -15.04 1.30
C ALA A 186 15.79 -15.89 2.00
N VAL A 187 14.50 -15.61 1.79
CA VAL A 187 13.39 -16.38 2.36
C VAL A 187 12.66 -17.25 1.32
N GLY A 188 13.23 -17.41 0.12
CA GLY A 188 12.66 -18.26 -0.94
C GLY A 188 11.44 -17.65 -1.64
N LEU A 189 11.35 -16.34 -1.69
CA LEU A 189 10.33 -15.59 -2.44
C LEU A 189 10.98 -14.96 -3.67
N ASP A 190 10.62 -15.40 -4.87
CA ASP A 190 11.09 -14.83 -6.13
C ASP A 190 10.30 -13.56 -6.44
N LEU A 191 10.98 -12.45 -6.67
CA LEU A 191 10.37 -11.23 -7.18
C LEU A 191 10.02 -11.42 -8.66
N VAL A 192 8.73 -11.64 -8.95
CA VAL A 192 8.24 -11.87 -10.33
C VAL A 192 8.05 -10.56 -11.07
N ARG A 193 7.56 -9.54 -10.36
CA ARG A 193 7.27 -8.23 -10.94
C ARG A 193 7.32 -7.16 -9.87
N TRP A 194 7.68 -5.97 -10.28
CA TRP A 194 7.59 -4.77 -9.47
C TRP A 194 7.09 -3.59 -10.30
N ARG A 195 6.57 -2.57 -9.62
CA ARG A 195 6.23 -1.28 -10.22
C ARG A 195 6.50 -0.16 -9.22
N GLY A 196 7.17 0.91 -9.69
CA GLY A 196 7.23 2.15 -8.95
C GLY A 196 5.90 2.90 -9.07
N TYR A 197 5.51 3.65 -8.04
CA TYR A 197 4.34 4.51 -8.10
C TYR A 197 4.54 5.77 -7.24
N LEU A 198 3.80 6.82 -7.56
CA LEU A 198 3.90 8.18 -7.05
C LEU A 198 5.25 8.86 -7.35
N SER A 199 5.19 9.79 -8.29
CA SER A 199 6.31 10.67 -8.67
C SER A 199 6.63 11.71 -7.58
N ARG A 200 7.68 12.48 -7.82
CA ARG A 200 8.03 13.62 -6.97
C ARG A 200 6.92 14.64 -6.87
N GLU A 201 6.23 14.93 -7.95
CA GLU A 201 5.11 15.87 -8.00
C GLU A 201 3.91 15.36 -7.20
N ALA A 202 3.63 14.06 -7.27
CA ALA A 202 2.63 13.42 -6.43
C ALA A 202 2.97 13.55 -4.94
N MET A 203 4.24 13.39 -4.58
CA MET A 203 4.72 13.55 -3.20
C MET A 203 4.68 14.99 -2.71
N TRP A 204 4.79 15.98 -3.58
CA TRP A 204 4.55 17.38 -3.20
C TRP A 204 3.09 17.62 -2.84
N LEU A 205 2.16 17.07 -3.62
CA LEU A 205 0.74 17.15 -3.28
C LEU A 205 0.45 16.37 -1.98
N PHE A 206 1.06 15.20 -1.81
CA PHE A 206 0.96 14.42 -0.57
C PHE A 206 1.39 15.24 0.65
N ASP A 207 2.60 15.81 0.62
CA ASP A 207 3.18 16.55 1.73
C ASP A 207 2.36 17.81 2.06
N LEU A 208 1.99 18.60 1.03
CA LEU A 208 1.13 19.78 1.20
C LEU A 208 -0.23 19.40 1.80
N SER A 209 -0.87 18.37 1.27
CA SER A 209 -2.19 17.94 1.74
C SER A 209 -2.16 17.27 3.11
N HIS A 210 -1.00 16.81 3.57
CA HIS A 210 -0.81 16.30 4.92
C HIS A 210 -1.08 17.40 5.97
N TYR A 211 -0.58 18.61 5.74
CA TYR A 211 -0.82 19.73 6.66
C TYR A 211 -2.27 20.22 6.63
N TYR A 212 -2.91 20.25 5.46
CA TYR A 212 -4.35 20.52 5.37
C TYR A 212 -5.21 19.45 6.03
N GLY A 213 -4.72 18.22 6.05
CA GLY A 213 -5.37 17.09 6.70
C GLY A 213 -5.19 17.05 8.22
N ALA A 214 -4.28 17.83 8.81
CA ALA A 214 -4.01 17.78 10.26
C ALA A 214 -5.27 17.93 11.15
N PRO A 215 -6.25 18.83 10.85
CA PRO A 215 -7.50 18.89 11.63
C PRO A 215 -8.29 17.58 11.63
N THR A 216 -8.15 16.73 10.60
CA THR A 216 -8.87 15.45 10.51
C THR A 216 -8.36 14.42 11.52
N LEU A 217 -7.14 14.59 12.06
CA LEU A 217 -6.62 13.79 13.18
C LEU A 217 -7.47 13.98 14.44
N LEU A 218 -7.87 15.22 14.71
CA LEU A 218 -8.77 15.51 15.83
C LEU A 218 -10.14 14.89 15.60
N SER A 219 -10.66 14.96 14.37
CA SER A 219 -11.90 14.29 13.98
C SER A 219 -11.84 12.77 14.18
N LYS A 220 -10.76 12.13 13.71
CA LYS A 220 -10.55 10.66 13.94
C LYS A 220 -10.47 10.34 15.43
N ARG A 221 -9.79 11.17 16.22
CA ARG A 221 -9.64 10.96 17.66
C ARG A 221 -10.95 11.12 18.43
N LEU A 222 -11.79 12.11 18.09
CA LEU A 222 -13.02 12.45 18.80
C LEU A 222 -14.22 11.61 18.32
N PHE A 223 -14.31 11.34 17.03
CA PHE A 223 -15.49 10.75 16.39
C PHE A 223 -15.21 9.40 15.70
N GLY A 224 -13.98 8.90 15.76
CA GLY A 224 -13.56 7.67 15.08
C GLY A 224 -13.53 7.76 13.54
N ARG A 225 -13.79 8.93 12.96
CA ARG A 225 -13.89 9.15 11.50
C ARG A 225 -12.95 10.23 11.03
N TRP A 226 -12.28 10.01 9.90
CA TRP A 226 -11.41 10.99 9.28
C TRP A 226 -12.20 12.14 8.64
N VAL A 227 -13.35 11.85 8.05
CA VAL A 227 -14.24 12.79 7.38
C VAL A 227 -15.59 12.76 8.10
N LEU A 228 -16.02 13.92 8.63
CA LEU A 228 -17.27 14.01 9.41
C LEU A 228 -18.50 13.96 8.51
N TRP A 229 -18.44 14.52 7.31
CA TRP A 229 -19.55 14.60 6.35
C TRP A 229 -19.15 14.09 4.97
N PRO A 230 -19.08 12.77 4.77
CA PRO A 230 -18.59 12.17 3.51
C PRO A 230 -19.36 12.64 2.26
N ASP A 231 -20.66 12.92 2.42
CA ASP A 231 -21.53 13.31 1.29
C ASP A 231 -21.43 14.79 0.91
N LYS A 232 -20.92 15.66 1.79
CA LYS A 232 -20.80 17.12 1.55
C LYS A 232 -19.51 17.52 0.86
N VAL A 233 -18.48 16.70 0.92
CA VAL A 233 -17.17 16.94 0.26
C VAL A 233 -17.31 16.99 -1.26
N ARG A 234 -18.38 16.46 -1.82
CA ARG A 234 -18.62 16.26 -3.26
C ARG A 234 -18.90 17.54 -4.07
N TYR A 235 -19.09 18.68 -3.45
CA TYR A 235 -19.71 19.83 -4.11
C TYR A 235 -18.83 21.07 -4.28
N TRP A 236 -17.53 21.02 -3.93
CA TRP A 236 -16.65 22.15 -4.09
C TRP A 236 -15.89 22.08 -5.43
N PRO A 237 -15.84 23.17 -6.23
CA PRO A 237 -15.19 23.15 -7.55
C PRO A 237 -13.75 22.63 -7.58
N PRO A 238 -12.91 22.86 -6.54
CA PRO A 238 -11.57 22.30 -6.47
C PRO A 238 -11.50 20.78 -6.46
N GLU A 239 -12.56 20.07 -6.04
CA GLU A 239 -12.53 18.59 -5.89
C GLU A 239 -12.45 17.87 -7.22
N ARG A 240 -13.14 18.33 -8.26
CA ARG A 240 -13.06 17.69 -9.58
C ARG A 240 -11.65 17.82 -10.16
N TRP A 241 -11.03 18.98 -9.97
CA TRP A 241 -9.65 19.18 -10.38
C TRP A 241 -8.71 18.31 -9.56
N LEU A 242 -8.89 18.27 -8.24
CA LEU A 242 -8.12 17.45 -7.33
C LEU A 242 -8.26 15.97 -7.66
N ALA A 243 -9.49 15.46 -7.83
CA ALA A 243 -9.75 14.08 -8.20
C ALA A 243 -9.03 13.68 -9.50
N ARG A 244 -9.07 14.54 -10.54
CA ARG A 244 -8.32 14.30 -11.79
C ARG A 244 -6.82 14.24 -11.57
N ARG A 245 -6.27 15.10 -10.69
CA ARG A 245 -4.85 15.06 -10.32
C ARG A 245 -4.49 13.77 -9.59
N LEU A 246 -5.33 13.34 -8.64
CA LEU A 246 -5.12 12.08 -7.91
C LEU A 246 -5.17 10.87 -8.84
N VAL A 247 -6.10 10.83 -9.79
CA VAL A 247 -6.18 9.78 -10.81
C VAL A 247 -4.89 9.76 -11.63
N ARG A 248 -4.47 10.91 -12.18
CA ARG A 248 -3.24 11.00 -12.96
C ARG A 248 -2.03 10.47 -12.17
N TYR A 249 -1.86 10.89 -10.92
CA TYR A 249 -0.75 10.44 -10.08
C TYR A 249 -0.87 8.97 -9.65
N GLY A 250 -2.09 8.45 -9.50
CA GLY A 250 -2.31 7.05 -9.17
C GLY A 250 -2.06 6.09 -10.34
N GLU A 251 -2.13 6.59 -11.58
CA GLU A 251 -1.91 5.80 -12.80
C GLU A 251 -0.48 5.93 -13.36
N GLU A 252 0.27 6.96 -12.95
CA GLU A 252 1.64 7.17 -13.45
C GLU A 252 2.57 6.00 -13.09
N ASP A 253 3.58 5.81 -13.93
CA ASP A 253 4.66 4.84 -13.70
C ASP A 253 6.02 5.55 -13.76
N PRO A 254 6.51 6.08 -12.63
CA PRO A 254 7.81 6.74 -12.57
C PRO A 254 8.98 5.75 -12.54
N GLY A 255 8.72 4.45 -12.69
CA GLY A 255 9.75 3.41 -12.68
C GLY A 255 10.54 3.39 -11.38
N ALA A 256 11.88 3.32 -11.49
CA ALA A 256 12.78 3.28 -10.33
C ALA A 256 12.84 4.60 -9.56
N ASP A 257 12.45 5.73 -10.19
CA ASP A 257 12.41 7.06 -9.54
C ASP A 257 11.04 7.32 -8.90
N ALA A 258 10.52 6.34 -8.19
CA ALA A 258 9.24 6.38 -7.51
C ALA A 258 9.41 6.57 -5.99
N ALA A 259 8.37 7.12 -5.34
CA ALA A 259 8.34 7.23 -3.89
C ALA A 259 7.99 5.91 -3.19
N TYR A 260 7.29 5.02 -3.88
CA TYR A 260 6.87 3.72 -3.39
C TYR A 260 7.15 2.63 -4.41
N ILE A 261 7.26 1.40 -3.92
CA ILE A 261 7.49 0.20 -4.73
C ILE A 261 6.38 -0.80 -4.43
N PHE A 262 5.72 -1.26 -5.48
CA PHE A 262 4.78 -2.38 -5.44
C PHE A 262 5.50 -3.63 -5.89
N LEU A 263 5.44 -4.70 -5.09
CA LEU A 263 6.16 -5.95 -5.29
C LEU A 263 5.17 -7.11 -5.42
N VAL A 264 5.35 -7.92 -6.45
CA VAL A 264 4.63 -9.18 -6.66
C VAL A 264 5.63 -10.31 -6.65
N CYS A 265 5.50 -11.20 -5.70
CA CYS A 265 6.43 -12.29 -5.45
C CYS A 265 5.73 -13.65 -5.54
N ARG A 266 6.51 -14.70 -5.75
CA ARG A 266 6.05 -16.07 -5.72
C ARG A 266 6.97 -16.93 -4.86
N LYS A 267 6.39 -17.76 -3.98
CA LYS A 267 7.18 -18.72 -3.21
C LYS A 267 7.73 -19.79 -4.13
N ARG A 268 9.02 -20.08 -4.00
CA ARG A 268 9.69 -21.16 -4.76
C ARG A 268 9.01 -22.50 -4.51
N SER A 269 8.81 -23.24 -5.59
CA SER A 269 8.39 -24.64 -5.50
C SER A 269 9.61 -25.51 -5.26
N ALA A 270 9.51 -26.51 -4.39
CA ALA A 270 10.60 -27.44 -4.11
C ALA A 270 11.08 -28.25 -5.36
N VAL A 271 10.38 -28.14 -6.50
CA VAL A 271 10.57 -28.97 -7.69
C VAL A 271 11.04 -28.16 -8.93
N SER A 272 11.13 -26.83 -8.87
CA SER A 272 11.42 -26.03 -10.08
C SER A 272 12.62 -25.11 -9.89
N SER A 273 13.72 -25.44 -10.54
CA SER A 273 14.83 -24.56 -10.85
C SER A 273 14.56 -23.69 -12.11
N GLN A 274 13.31 -23.60 -12.59
CA GLN A 274 12.94 -22.75 -13.72
C GLN A 274 12.11 -21.55 -13.27
N PRO A 275 12.34 -20.37 -13.84
CA PRO A 275 11.52 -19.18 -13.55
C PRO A 275 10.06 -19.45 -13.97
N GLY A 276 9.13 -19.28 -13.01
CA GLY A 276 7.71 -19.53 -13.23
C GLY A 276 7.08 -18.57 -14.23
N GLU A 277 5.98 -19.02 -14.87
CA GLU A 277 5.17 -18.18 -15.75
C GLU A 277 4.70 -16.89 -15.06
N PRO A 278 4.68 -15.75 -15.78
CA PRO A 278 4.25 -14.49 -15.23
C PRO A 278 2.75 -14.53 -14.87
N LEU A 279 2.42 -14.05 -13.68
CA LEU A 279 1.02 -13.82 -13.28
C LEU A 279 0.36 -12.86 -14.27
N ALA A 280 -0.73 -13.27 -14.88
CA ALA A 280 -1.44 -12.48 -15.88
C ALA A 280 -1.99 -11.18 -15.30
N PHE A 281 -1.65 -10.06 -15.92
CA PHE A 281 -2.38 -8.82 -15.79
C PHE A 281 -3.50 -8.82 -16.82
N SER A 282 -4.71 -8.51 -16.41
CA SER A 282 -5.69 -8.06 -17.38
C SER A 282 -5.19 -6.74 -17.96
N ARG A 283 -4.77 -6.77 -19.22
CA ARG A 283 -4.43 -5.54 -19.95
C ARG A 283 -5.64 -4.62 -19.91
N GLN A 284 -5.48 -3.46 -19.32
CA GLN A 284 -6.44 -2.37 -19.55
C GLN A 284 -6.34 -1.99 -21.05
N PRO A 285 -7.44 -2.01 -21.79
CA PRO A 285 -7.42 -1.43 -23.13
C PRO A 285 -7.19 0.08 -22.96
N SER A 286 -6.10 0.58 -23.56
CA SER A 286 -5.90 2.01 -23.73
C SER A 286 -7.09 2.56 -24.52
N ALA A 287 -7.93 3.36 -23.89
CA ALA A 287 -8.94 4.13 -24.56
C ALA A 287 -8.22 5.13 -25.49
N ARG A 288 -8.09 4.77 -26.76
CA ARG A 288 -7.82 5.75 -27.82
C ARG A 288 -9.01 6.72 -27.83
N ALA A 289 -8.71 7.97 -27.56
CA ALA A 289 -9.59 9.06 -27.88
C ALA A 289 -9.75 9.10 -29.41
N GLU A 290 -10.92 8.78 -29.90
CA GLU A 290 -11.37 9.25 -31.20
C GLU A 290 -12.34 10.41 -30.97
N CYS A 291 -11.95 11.57 -31.56
CA CYS A 291 -12.65 12.83 -31.83
C CYS A 291 -13.49 13.48 -30.73
#